data_8fd0055a2071a80cf5bd79ea53f3eb50
#
_entry.id   8fd0055a2071a80cf5bd79ea53f3eb50
#
_cell.length_a   1.000
_cell.length_b   1.000
_cell.length_c   1.000
_cell.angle_alpha   90.00
_cell.angle_beta   90.00
_cell.angle_gamma   90.00
#
_symmetry.space_group_name_H-M   'P 1'
#
loop_
_entity.id
_entity.type
_entity.pdbx_description
1 polymer ?
#
loop_
_entity_poly.entity_id
_entity_poly.type
_entity_poly.pdbx_seq_one_letter_code
_entity_poly.pdbx_strand_id
1 'polypeptide(L)'
;MVYTPLTIKAIKIAYKAHEGQYDQSGVPYILHPVHLAEQMTDETTTCIALLHDVLEDTALTLPDLEAEFPREITEAVQLLTHAPSDDYLDYVRRLCENPLARKVTISDPAHN
;
A
#
# COMPACT_ATOMS: atom_id res chain seq x y z
N MET A 1 13.72 -2.86 -3.16
CA MET A 1 13.22 -1.66 -2.45
C MET A 1 14.23 -0.53 -2.58
N VAL A 2 13.75 0.68 -2.81
CA VAL A 2 14.58 1.87 -2.93
C VAL A 2 14.51 2.66 -1.63
N TYR A 3 15.64 3.12 -1.12
CA TYR A 3 15.70 3.90 0.13
C TYR A 3 15.94 5.37 -0.18
N THR A 4 14.92 6.19 -0.01
CA THR A 4 14.96 7.65 -0.14
C THR A 4 14.31 8.26 1.10
N PRO A 5 14.43 9.57 1.35
CA PRO A 5 13.72 10.19 2.47
C PRO A 5 12.21 9.90 2.45
N LEU A 6 11.62 9.83 1.26
CA LEU A 6 10.18 9.56 1.12
C LEU A 6 9.84 8.11 1.46
N THR A 7 10.62 7.14 0.95
CA THR A 7 10.37 5.73 1.26
C THR A 7 10.65 5.41 2.73
N ILE A 8 11.67 6.05 3.32
CA ILE A 8 11.95 5.89 4.75
C ILE A 8 10.78 6.40 5.58
N LYS A 9 10.19 7.53 5.19
CA LYS A 9 8.99 8.03 5.84
C LYS A 9 7.83 7.03 5.73
N ALA A 10 7.64 6.44 4.54
CA ALA A 10 6.61 5.43 4.33
C ALA A 10 6.84 4.19 5.22
N ILE A 11 8.09 3.74 5.34
CA ILE A 11 8.43 2.61 6.21
C ILE A 11 8.04 2.92 7.66
N LYS A 12 8.41 4.09 8.16
CA LYS A 12 8.11 4.47 9.55
C LYS A 12 6.61 4.56 9.80
N ILE A 13 5.87 5.13 8.87
CA ILE A 13 4.41 5.28 9.00
C ILE A 13 3.75 3.90 8.97
N ALA A 14 4.11 3.06 8.01
CA ALA A 14 3.54 1.72 7.89
C ALA A 14 3.87 0.85 9.09
N TYR A 15 5.11 0.93 9.56
CA TYR A 15 5.56 0.16 10.73
C TYR A 15 4.74 0.52 11.97
N LYS A 16 4.57 1.81 12.22
CA LYS A 16 3.79 2.27 13.36
C LYS A 16 2.30 1.92 13.21
N ALA A 17 1.75 2.07 12.00
CA ALA A 17 0.34 1.84 11.75
C ALA A 17 -0.05 0.37 11.95
N HIS A 18 0.82 -0.56 11.54
CA HIS A 18 0.58 -2.00 11.68
C HIS A 18 1.11 -2.59 12.99
N GLU A 19 1.59 -1.74 13.90
CA GLU A 19 2.11 -2.20 15.20
C GLU A 19 1.04 -3.00 15.94
N GLY A 20 1.42 -4.17 16.44
CA GLY A 20 0.50 -5.04 17.17
C GLY A 20 -0.36 -5.93 16.29
N GLN A 21 -0.23 -5.85 14.97
CA GLN A 21 -0.95 -6.73 14.04
C GLN A 21 -0.08 -7.92 13.65
N TYR A 22 -0.70 -9.09 13.56
CA TYR A 22 -0.02 -10.35 13.23
C TYR A 22 -0.85 -11.11 12.20
N ASP A 23 -0.17 -11.92 11.38
CA ASP A 23 -0.87 -12.82 10.46
C ASP A 23 -1.32 -14.09 11.21
N GLN A 24 -1.93 -15.03 10.47
CA GLN A 24 -2.44 -16.27 11.06
C GLN A 24 -1.34 -17.16 11.66
N SER A 25 -0.09 -16.97 11.21
CA SER A 25 1.07 -17.71 11.72
C SER A 25 1.77 -17.00 12.87
N GLY A 26 1.29 -15.84 13.30
CA GLY A 26 1.90 -15.06 14.37
C GLY A 26 3.05 -14.17 13.91
N VAL A 27 3.27 -14.02 12.61
CA VAL A 27 4.30 -13.15 12.07
C VAL A 27 3.80 -11.70 12.04
N PRO A 28 4.62 -10.71 12.45
CA PRO A 28 4.19 -9.31 12.38
C PRO A 28 3.72 -8.91 10.99
N TYR A 29 2.53 -8.31 10.94
CA TYR A 29 1.88 -7.99 9.67
C TYR A 29 2.70 -7.07 8.78
N ILE A 30 3.51 -6.17 9.38
CA ILE A 30 4.35 -5.23 8.63
C ILE A 30 5.27 -5.93 7.62
N LEU A 31 5.64 -7.18 7.86
CA LEU A 31 6.51 -7.90 6.95
C LEU A 31 5.84 -8.15 5.59
N HIS A 32 4.50 -8.23 5.54
CA HIS A 32 3.77 -8.41 4.29
C HIS A 32 3.95 -7.22 3.33
N PRO A 33 3.62 -5.97 3.70
CA PRO A 33 3.89 -4.85 2.80
C PRO A 33 5.38 -4.63 2.54
N VAL A 34 6.27 -4.94 3.49
CA VAL A 34 7.71 -4.84 3.27
C VAL A 34 8.17 -5.82 2.19
N HIS A 35 7.70 -7.07 2.22
CA HIS A 35 8.03 -8.04 1.18
C HIS A 35 7.57 -7.57 -0.20
N LEU A 36 6.38 -7.00 -0.28
CA LEU A 36 5.89 -6.45 -1.54
C LEU A 36 6.77 -5.30 -2.01
N ALA A 37 7.13 -4.40 -1.11
CA ALA A 37 7.98 -3.26 -1.43
C ALA A 37 9.37 -3.67 -1.91
N GLU A 38 9.88 -4.79 -1.41
CA GLU A 38 11.19 -5.31 -1.84
C GLU A 38 11.23 -5.64 -3.33
N GLN A 39 10.08 -5.91 -3.94
CA GLN A 39 9.96 -6.20 -5.37
C GLN A 39 9.89 -4.94 -6.22
N MET A 40 9.72 -3.77 -5.62
CA MET A 40 9.62 -2.51 -6.35
C MET A 40 11.01 -1.93 -6.60
N THR A 41 11.16 -1.25 -7.75
CA THR A 41 12.45 -0.75 -8.22
C THR A 41 12.54 0.78 -8.26
N ASP A 42 11.48 1.48 -7.87
CA ASP A 42 11.46 2.95 -7.84
C ASP A 42 10.84 3.47 -6.55
N GLU A 43 11.01 4.77 -6.31
CA GLU A 43 10.54 5.42 -5.08
C GLU A 43 9.03 5.37 -4.95
N THR A 44 8.33 5.69 -6.03
CA THR A 44 6.87 5.83 -6.01
C THR A 44 6.19 4.51 -5.73
N THR A 45 6.55 3.44 -6.45
CA THR A 45 5.93 2.13 -6.22
C THR A 45 6.35 1.50 -4.90
N THR A 46 7.58 1.78 -4.42
CA THR A 46 8.00 1.34 -3.09
C THR A 46 7.08 1.94 -2.02
N CYS A 47 6.80 3.24 -2.08
CA CYS A 47 5.88 3.89 -1.14
C CYS A 47 4.47 3.32 -1.22
N ILE A 48 3.96 3.11 -2.43
CA ILE A 48 2.62 2.55 -2.63
C ILE A 48 2.52 1.16 -2.02
N ALA A 49 3.53 0.31 -2.24
CA ALA A 49 3.54 -1.04 -1.68
C ALA A 49 3.55 -1.02 -0.16
N LEU A 50 4.35 -0.14 0.44
CA LEU A 50 4.44 -0.03 1.89
C LEU A 50 3.13 0.46 2.52
N LEU A 51 2.37 1.29 1.81
CA LEU A 51 1.17 1.94 2.34
C LEU A 51 -0.14 1.29 1.89
N HIS A 52 -0.09 0.27 1.02
CA HIS A 52 -1.31 -0.20 0.34
C HIS A 52 -2.40 -0.73 1.28
N ASP A 53 -2.05 -1.24 2.46
CA ASP A 53 -3.03 -1.77 3.41
C ASP A 53 -3.35 -0.83 4.58
N VAL A 54 -2.68 0.33 4.69
CA VAL A 54 -2.86 1.16 5.89
C VAL A 54 -4.26 1.75 6.00
N LEU A 55 -4.91 2.05 4.88
CA LEU A 55 -6.25 2.64 4.92
C LEU A 55 -7.32 1.63 5.31
N GLU A 56 -7.14 0.34 4.98
CA GLU A 56 -8.11 -0.71 5.32
C GLU A 56 -7.91 -1.24 6.73
N ASP A 57 -6.65 -1.42 7.14
CA ASP A 57 -6.32 -2.23 8.30
C ASP A 57 -5.84 -1.43 9.50
N THR A 58 -5.77 -0.11 9.39
CA THR A 58 -5.30 0.76 10.49
C THR A 58 -6.20 1.98 10.64
N ALA A 59 -5.92 2.78 11.67
CA ALA A 59 -6.67 4.01 11.94
C ALA A 59 -6.26 5.19 11.04
N LEU A 60 -5.24 5.03 10.20
CA LEU A 60 -4.82 6.09 9.28
C LEU A 60 -5.88 6.35 8.22
N THR A 61 -6.07 7.63 7.91
CA THR A 61 -7.05 8.08 6.92
C THR A 61 -6.35 8.63 5.68
N LEU A 62 -7.11 8.80 4.59
CA LEU A 62 -6.55 9.38 3.37
C LEU A 62 -5.99 10.79 3.60
N PRO A 63 -6.66 11.72 4.31
CA PRO A 63 -6.06 13.01 4.61
C PRO A 63 -4.72 12.92 5.36
N ASP A 64 -4.56 11.93 6.22
CA ASP A 64 -3.29 11.72 6.92
C ASP A 64 -2.16 11.43 5.91
N LEU A 65 -2.43 10.60 4.92
CA LEU A 65 -1.45 10.28 3.89
C LEU A 65 -1.23 11.44 2.93
N GLU A 66 -2.28 12.18 2.59
CA GLU A 66 -2.19 13.34 1.69
C GLU A 66 -1.29 14.42 2.26
N ALA A 67 -1.25 14.55 3.59
CA ALA A 67 -0.39 15.53 4.25
C ALA A 67 1.10 15.16 4.14
N GLU A 68 1.42 13.89 3.88
CA GLU A 68 2.79 13.38 3.95
C GLU A 68 3.35 12.93 2.60
N PHE A 69 2.50 12.64 1.61
CA PHE A 69 2.92 12.04 0.34
C PHE A 69 2.33 12.76 -0.86
N PRO A 70 3.05 12.71 -2.03
CA PRO A 70 2.51 13.27 -3.27
C PRO A 70 1.21 12.58 -3.68
N ARG A 71 0.42 13.30 -4.45
CA ARG A 71 -0.90 12.86 -4.91
C ARG A 71 -0.85 11.54 -5.67
N GLU A 72 0.15 11.32 -6.51
CA GLU A 72 0.24 10.08 -7.29
C GLU A 72 0.36 8.84 -6.40
N ILE A 73 1.00 8.98 -5.24
CA ILE A 73 1.11 7.89 -4.27
C ILE A 73 -0.23 7.70 -3.56
N THR A 74 -0.84 8.78 -3.06
CA THR A 74 -2.09 8.68 -2.31
C THR A 74 -3.26 8.22 -3.18
N GLU A 75 -3.31 8.64 -4.44
CA GLU A 75 -4.33 8.15 -5.38
C GLU A 75 -4.21 6.65 -5.60
N ALA A 76 -2.99 6.14 -5.81
CA ALA A 76 -2.78 4.72 -6.01
C ALA A 76 -3.14 3.92 -4.77
N VAL A 77 -2.76 4.39 -3.58
CA VAL A 77 -3.12 3.73 -2.32
C VAL A 77 -4.64 3.70 -2.15
N GLN A 78 -5.32 4.79 -2.46
CA GLN A 78 -6.77 4.86 -2.38
C GLN A 78 -7.42 3.84 -3.34
N LEU A 79 -6.91 3.72 -4.55
CA LEU A 79 -7.42 2.75 -5.52
C LEU A 79 -7.22 1.31 -5.07
N LEU A 80 -6.15 1.03 -4.34
CA LEU A 80 -5.88 -0.30 -3.80
C LEU A 80 -6.71 -0.61 -2.57
N THR A 81 -7.29 0.40 -1.94
CA THR A 81 -8.17 0.22 -0.79
C THR A 81 -9.55 -0.23 -1.27
N HIS A 82 -9.92 -1.46 -0.94
CA HIS A 82 -11.18 -2.05 -1.43
C HIS A 82 -12.28 -1.89 -0.39
N ALA A 83 -13.32 -1.11 -0.74
CA ALA A 83 -14.49 -0.97 0.12
C ALA A 83 -15.46 -2.13 -0.11
N PRO A 84 -16.15 -2.63 0.95
CA PRO A 84 -17.10 -3.74 0.79
C PRO A 84 -18.25 -3.46 -0.18
N SER A 85 -18.57 -2.18 -0.40
CA SER A 85 -19.64 -1.78 -1.32
C SER A 85 -19.19 -1.65 -2.77
N ASP A 86 -17.89 -1.80 -3.05
CA ASP A 86 -17.37 -1.64 -4.41
C ASP A 86 -17.81 -2.81 -5.30
N ASP A 87 -18.21 -2.48 -6.53
CA ASP A 87 -18.38 -3.47 -7.57
C ASP A 87 -16.99 -3.97 -7.98
N TYR A 88 -16.81 -5.29 -7.98
CA TYR A 88 -15.54 -5.89 -8.32
C TYR A 88 -15.06 -5.50 -9.73
N LEU A 89 -15.96 -5.46 -10.70
CA LEU A 89 -15.61 -5.09 -12.07
C LEU A 89 -15.17 -3.62 -12.17
N ASP A 90 -15.83 -2.72 -11.44
CA ASP A 90 -15.42 -1.33 -11.36
C ASP A 90 -14.05 -1.19 -10.71
N TYR A 91 -13.82 -1.94 -9.64
CA TYR A 91 -12.55 -1.94 -8.95
C TYR A 91 -11.41 -2.37 -9.89
N VAL A 92 -11.60 -3.47 -10.59
CA VAL A 92 -10.59 -3.98 -11.54
C VAL A 92 -10.33 -2.96 -12.65
N ARG A 93 -11.39 -2.33 -13.19
CA ARG A 93 -11.23 -1.32 -14.23
C ARG A 93 -10.41 -0.13 -13.77
N ARG A 94 -10.68 0.37 -12.55
CA ARG A 94 -9.92 1.49 -11.99
C ARG A 94 -8.45 1.13 -11.77
N LEU A 95 -8.16 -0.10 -11.33
CA LEU A 95 -6.80 -0.59 -11.21
C LEU A 95 -6.08 -0.61 -12.56
N CYS A 96 -6.76 -1.06 -13.62
CA CYS A 96 -6.18 -1.14 -14.95
C CYS A 96 -5.86 0.25 -15.52
N GLU A 97 -6.59 1.28 -15.10
CA GLU A 97 -6.37 2.65 -15.55
C GLU A 97 -5.21 3.35 -14.84
N ASN A 98 -4.73 2.79 -13.73
CA ASN A 98 -3.62 3.38 -12.98
C ASN A 98 -2.41 2.43 -13.05
N PRO A 99 -1.37 2.78 -13.84
CA PRO A 99 -0.20 1.89 -14.01
C PRO A 99 0.53 1.58 -12.70
N LEU A 100 0.59 2.55 -11.79
CA LEU A 100 1.28 2.38 -10.51
C LEU A 100 0.56 1.38 -9.62
N ALA A 101 -0.77 1.56 -9.47
CA ALA A 101 -1.58 0.64 -8.69
C ALA A 101 -1.56 -0.77 -9.30
N ARG A 102 -1.64 -0.86 -10.63
CA ARG A 102 -1.60 -2.13 -11.34
C ARG A 102 -0.29 -2.87 -11.11
N LYS A 103 0.85 -2.16 -11.15
CA LYS A 103 2.16 -2.77 -10.93
C LYS A 103 2.25 -3.38 -9.53
N VAL A 104 1.79 -2.65 -8.52
CA VAL A 104 1.80 -3.13 -7.13
C VAL A 104 0.87 -4.33 -6.97
N THR A 105 -0.31 -4.27 -7.55
CA THR A 105 -1.30 -5.35 -7.49
C THR A 105 -0.76 -6.65 -8.10
N ILE A 106 -0.13 -6.56 -9.27
CA ILE A 106 0.42 -7.72 -9.96
C ILE A 106 1.51 -8.40 -9.12
N SER A 107 2.29 -7.61 -8.40
CA SER A 107 3.40 -8.11 -7.58
C SER A 107 2.95 -8.63 -6.22
N ASP A 108 1.70 -8.37 -5.80
CA ASP A 108 1.20 -8.75 -4.49
C ASP A 108 0.74 -10.21 -4.51
N PRO A 109 1.43 -11.11 -3.77
CA PRO A 109 1.05 -12.52 -3.74
C PRO A 109 -0.34 -12.76 -3.15
N ALA A 110 -0.88 -11.83 -2.37
CA ALA A 110 -2.21 -11.97 -1.81
C ALA A 110 -3.32 -11.85 -2.86
N HIS A 111 -3.00 -11.40 -4.07
CA HIS A 111 -3.98 -11.25 -5.16
C HIS A 111 -4.09 -12.49 -6.05
N ASN A 112 -3.35 -13.51 -5.78
CA ASN A 112 -3.39 -14.75 -6.57
C ASN A 112 -4.49 -15.70 -6.12
#